data_4cd45bfa0459497d5ca7f3d453d011cb
#
_entry.id   4cd45bfa0459497d5ca7f3d453d011cb
#
_cell.length_a   1.000
_cell.length_b   1.000
_cell.length_c   1.000
_cell.angle_alpha   90.00
_cell.angle_beta   90.00
_cell.angle_gamma   90.00
#
_symmetry.space_group_name_H-M   'P 1'
#
loop_
_entity.id
_entity.type
_entity.pdbx_description
1 polymer ?
#
loop_
_entity_poly.entity_id
_entity_poly.type
_entity_poly.pdbx_seq_one_letter_code
_entity_poly.pdbx_strand_id
1 'polypeptide(L)'
;MVKEVIKIANCSGFYGDKLSAARELVDGGPIDVLTGDYLAELTMAILYGQKIQRGDDKGYVGTFLKQIKEVAASCKEKNIKIVSNAGGLNPKSMAAEIEKILDELSIDLKVAYIDGDNLIPRISELKKNGEEFTNIEKNISLDDSECEPLTANAYLGAWGIKEALDNGADIVICPRVTDAALVIGPAAWKFKWNRNDYDALAGALAAGHIIECGCQATGGNYSFFKEIESFDNVGYPIAEIQEDGSFFITKHPKTGGLVSKGTVTAQLLYEISSPAYINPDVVAHFDTLEIVDVEKDKVFVSGCRGSSPPKEHKVCINLSGGFRNGMEIILTGLDIEEKANVFTNTLFNSVGGKEQFDEVSIQLHRTDKNDANTNEEAMASLVISVKSKDPHLVGRLFSAKIVELALANIPGFFAQSGVKTSGPVVVYWPALVRSKFIKEIVHVDGKDIEVEPTSQLNLEEIYYQKKPVKLEKVEIKDERELYFGELFGTRSGDKGGCANLGVWAKNSHAFSFLYDFLTVDKLKDLLPDLQEFKIERFELANINSLNFYIHDILQDGVSSNNRKDGQAKSLGEYLRSKKIKVPKSIIGD
;
A
#
# COMPACT_ATOMS: atom_id res chain seq x y z
N MET A 1 7.53 12.27 36.23
CA MET A 1 7.23 10.83 36.09
C MET A 1 7.52 10.48 34.64
N VAL A 2 8.26 9.40 34.38
CA VAL A 2 8.45 8.91 33.00
C VAL A 2 7.07 8.42 32.55
N LYS A 3 6.54 8.93 31.43
CA LYS A 3 5.28 8.45 30.89
C LYS A 3 5.44 6.97 30.48
N GLU A 4 4.47 6.15 30.80
CA GLU A 4 4.45 4.75 30.33
C GLU A 4 4.32 4.74 28.82
N VAL A 5 5.07 3.87 28.15
CA VAL A 5 5.06 3.70 26.69
C VAL A 5 4.94 2.24 26.35
N ILE A 6 4.32 1.93 25.19
CA ILE A 6 4.42 0.63 24.55
C ILE A 6 5.24 0.77 23.26
N LYS A 7 6.22 -0.13 23.08
CA LYS A 7 7.10 -0.15 21.90
C LYS A 7 6.65 -1.21 20.92
N ILE A 8 6.12 -0.78 19.79
CA ILE A 8 5.61 -1.65 18.74
C ILE A 8 6.52 -1.55 17.53
N ALA A 9 7.14 -2.67 17.15
CA ALA A 9 8.07 -2.76 16.04
C ALA A 9 7.47 -3.56 14.89
N ASN A 10 7.52 -3.05 13.66
CA ASN A 10 6.96 -3.73 12.50
C ASN A 10 8.05 -4.37 11.63
N CYS A 11 8.02 -5.69 11.46
CA CYS A 11 9.05 -6.47 10.75
C CYS A 11 8.74 -6.74 9.27
N SER A 12 7.64 -6.27 8.76
CA SER A 12 7.26 -6.47 7.35
C SER A 12 6.30 -5.41 6.90
N GLY A 13 6.49 -4.88 5.69
CA GLY A 13 5.58 -3.95 5.03
C GLY A 13 4.95 -4.54 3.76
N PHE A 14 5.27 -5.79 3.40
CA PHE A 14 4.66 -6.47 2.25
C PHE A 14 5.01 -7.97 2.23
N TYR A 15 4.30 -8.74 1.41
CA TYR A 15 4.42 -10.20 1.31
C TYR A 15 5.86 -10.72 1.06
N GLY A 16 6.71 -9.97 0.36
CA GLY A 16 8.07 -10.35 -0.03
C GLY A 16 9.18 -9.69 0.80
N ASP A 17 8.88 -9.17 1.97
CA ASP A 17 9.85 -8.42 2.78
C ASP A 17 10.96 -9.31 3.40
N LYS A 18 11.95 -8.67 4.00
CA LYS A 18 13.19 -9.28 4.52
C LYS A 18 12.90 -10.30 5.62
N LEU A 19 13.31 -11.56 5.43
CA LEU A 19 13.06 -12.64 6.40
C LEU A 19 13.73 -12.39 7.76
N SER A 20 14.94 -11.83 7.77
CA SER A 20 15.68 -11.57 9.02
C SER A 20 15.15 -10.39 9.83
N ALA A 21 14.19 -9.62 9.31
CA ALA A 21 13.68 -8.40 9.97
C ALA A 21 13.12 -8.67 11.37
N ALA A 22 12.35 -9.75 11.56
CA ALA A 22 11.82 -10.13 12.85
C ALA A 22 12.96 -10.39 13.87
N ARG A 23 13.98 -11.14 13.46
CA ARG A 23 15.17 -11.42 14.29
C ARG A 23 15.92 -10.14 14.63
N GLU A 24 16.15 -9.27 13.63
CA GLU A 24 16.85 -8.00 13.81
C GLU A 24 16.15 -7.09 14.82
N LEU A 25 14.81 -7.03 14.79
CA LEU A 25 14.02 -6.25 15.74
C LEU A 25 14.03 -6.85 17.15
N VAL A 26 13.86 -8.17 17.26
CA VAL A 26 13.84 -8.86 18.57
C VAL A 26 15.20 -8.80 19.26
N ASP A 27 16.29 -8.91 18.52
CA ASP A 27 17.65 -8.92 19.07
C ASP A 27 18.26 -7.50 19.19
N GLY A 28 17.80 -6.54 18.39
CA GLY A 28 18.37 -5.19 18.28
C GLY A 28 18.16 -4.28 19.48
N GLY A 29 17.17 -4.56 20.32
CA GLY A 29 16.86 -3.75 21.51
C GLY A 29 15.50 -4.10 22.13
N PRO A 30 15.07 -3.35 23.14
CA PRO A 30 13.81 -3.61 23.83
C PRO A 30 12.61 -3.18 22.97
N ILE A 31 11.72 -4.13 22.71
CA ILE A 31 10.38 -3.91 22.14
C ILE A 31 9.36 -4.68 22.98
N ASP A 32 8.11 -4.24 22.99
CA ASP A 32 7.02 -4.92 23.73
C ASP A 32 6.17 -5.78 22.77
N VAL A 33 6.03 -5.33 21.51
CA VAL A 33 5.24 -6.03 20.50
C VAL A 33 6.00 -6.05 19.18
N LEU A 34 6.04 -7.23 18.56
CA LEU A 34 6.48 -7.44 17.20
C LEU A 34 5.25 -7.57 16.29
N THR A 35 5.10 -6.67 15.32
CA THR A 35 4.07 -6.78 14.28
C THR A 35 4.68 -7.20 12.96
N GLY A 36 3.85 -7.75 12.08
CA GLY A 36 4.21 -8.05 10.70
C GLY A 36 3.01 -7.80 9.80
N ASP A 37 3.14 -6.82 8.91
CA ASP A 37 2.13 -6.49 7.92
C ASP A 37 2.51 -7.08 6.56
N TYR A 38 1.68 -7.99 6.06
CA TYR A 38 1.93 -8.76 4.84
C TYR A 38 0.86 -8.57 3.79
N LEU A 39 -0.28 -7.97 4.15
CA LEU A 39 -1.47 -8.01 3.31
C LEU A 39 -1.72 -6.69 2.59
N ALA A 40 -1.86 -6.80 1.29
CA ALA A 40 -2.47 -5.83 0.42
C ALA A 40 -3.55 -6.53 -0.41
N GLU A 41 -4.32 -5.78 -1.19
CA GLU A 41 -5.34 -6.33 -2.09
C GLU A 41 -4.76 -7.38 -3.03
N LEU A 42 -3.58 -7.11 -3.59
CA LEU A 42 -2.84 -8.04 -4.44
C LEU A 42 -2.40 -9.31 -3.69
N THR A 43 -1.98 -9.17 -2.43
CA THR A 43 -1.56 -10.32 -1.62
C THR A 43 -2.72 -11.29 -1.39
N MET A 44 -3.94 -10.79 -1.16
CA MET A 44 -5.13 -11.64 -1.01
C MET A 44 -5.37 -12.49 -2.26
N ALA A 45 -5.18 -11.93 -3.46
CA ALA A 45 -5.26 -12.67 -4.72
C ALA A 45 -4.15 -13.72 -4.85
N ILE A 46 -2.91 -13.41 -4.43
CA ILE A 46 -1.79 -14.36 -4.42
C ILE A 46 -2.10 -15.53 -3.48
N LEU A 47 -2.59 -15.25 -2.28
CA LEU A 47 -2.94 -16.27 -1.28
C LEU A 47 -4.10 -17.16 -1.77
N TYR A 48 -5.06 -16.59 -2.50
CA TYR A 48 -6.11 -17.37 -3.17
C TYR A 48 -5.52 -18.33 -4.20
N GLY A 49 -4.63 -17.85 -5.05
CA GLY A 49 -3.92 -18.69 -6.02
C GLY A 49 -3.14 -19.84 -5.35
N GLN A 50 -2.49 -19.59 -4.22
CA GLN A 50 -1.80 -20.62 -3.44
C GLN A 50 -2.78 -21.68 -2.89
N LYS A 51 -3.93 -21.23 -2.38
CA LYS A 51 -4.97 -22.14 -1.88
C LYS A 51 -5.47 -23.09 -2.99
N ILE A 52 -5.75 -22.54 -4.16
CA ILE A 52 -6.18 -23.36 -5.33
C ILE A 52 -5.09 -24.36 -5.75
N GLN A 53 -3.82 -23.97 -5.74
CA GLN A 53 -2.72 -24.81 -6.25
C GLN A 53 -2.21 -25.83 -5.22
N ARG A 54 -2.28 -25.54 -3.92
CA ARG A 54 -1.59 -26.29 -2.86
C ARG A 54 -2.53 -26.94 -1.83
N GLY A 55 -3.82 -26.60 -1.86
CA GLY A 55 -4.85 -27.16 -0.98
C GLY A 55 -5.53 -26.15 -0.07
N ASP A 56 -6.69 -26.52 0.44
CA ASP A 56 -7.57 -25.68 1.24
C ASP A 56 -6.98 -25.31 2.62
N ASP A 57 -5.98 -26.04 3.08
CA ASP A 57 -5.22 -25.75 4.30
C ASP A 57 -4.20 -24.60 4.12
N LYS A 58 -4.02 -24.08 2.91
CA LYS A 58 -3.15 -22.94 2.57
C LYS A 58 -3.95 -21.65 2.47
N GLY A 59 -3.32 -20.58 1.98
CA GLY A 59 -3.91 -19.25 1.87
C GLY A 59 -3.46 -18.29 2.98
N TYR A 60 -2.32 -18.55 3.58
CA TYR A 60 -1.64 -17.69 4.55
C TYR A 60 -0.17 -17.44 4.15
N VAL A 61 0.49 -16.51 4.82
CA VAL A 61 1.86 -16.08 4.50
C VAL A 61 2.88 -17.05 5.10
N GLY A 62 3.29 -18.07 4.34
CA GLY A 62 4.18 -19.12 4.82
C GLY A 62 5.58 -18.65 5.25
N THR A 63 6.05 -17.49 4.79
CA THR A 63 7.33 -16.90 5.21
C THR A 63 7.32 -16.50 6.69
N PHE A 64 6.18 -16.07 7.22
CA PHE A 64 6.04 -15.73 8.64
C PHE A 64 6.25 -16.93 9.58
N LEU A 65 5.89 -18.15 9.16
CA LEU A 65 6.19 -19.36 9.94
C LEU A 65 7.70 -19.55 10.17
N LYS A 66 8.53 -19.17 9.18
CA LYS A 66 9.99 -19.22 9.32
C LYS A 66 10.48 -18.18 10.33
N GLN A 67 9.91 -16.97 10.30
CA GLN A 67 10.24 -15.92 11.26
C GLN A 67 9.84 -16.33 12.69
N ILE A 68 8.64 -16.89 12.89
CA ILE A 68 8.19 -17.42 14.19
C ILE A 68 9.19 -18.45 14.72
N LYS A 69 9.60 -19.41 13.88
CA LYS A 69 10.58 -20.44 14.28
C LYS A 69 11.91 -19.86 14.78
N GLU A 70 12.31 -18.71 14.22
CA GLU A 70 13.55 -18.04 14.59
C GLU A 70 13.44 -17.20 15.87
N VAL A 71 12.27 -16.56 16.13
CA VAL A 71 12.15 -15.56 17.20
C VAL A 71 11.35 -16.02 18.42
N ALA A 72 10.56 -17.08 18.33
CA ALA A 72 9.61 -17.48 19.39
C ALA A 72 10.28 -17.65 20.77
N ALA A 73 11.46 -18.29 20.84
CA ALA A 73 12.19 -18.46 22.09
C ALA A 73 12.60 -17.10 22.71
N SER A 74 13.15 -16.20 21.90
CA SER A 74 13.56 -14.87 22.35
C SER A 74 12.35 -14.01 22.73
N CYS A 75 11.23 -14.13 22.00
CA CYS A 75 9.99 -13.41 22.34
C CYS A 75 9.43 -13.89 23.69
N LYS A 76 9.45 -15.20 23.95
CA LYS A 76 9.07 -15.73 25.27
C LYS A 76 9.95 -15.20 26.39
N GLU A 77 11.27 -15.30 26.22
CA GLU A 77 12.25 -14.82 27.21
C GLU A 77 12.09 -13.33 27.53
N LYS A 78 11.86 -12.52 26.50
CA LYS A 78 11.73 -11.05 26.61
C LYS A 78 10.30 -10.57 26.85
N ASN A 79 9.32 -11.48 26.94
CA ASN A 79 7.88 -11.20 27.05
C ASN A 79 7.36 -10.29 25.93
N ILE A 80 7.80 -10.52 24.68
CA ILE A 80 7.37 -9.79 23.50
C ILE A 80 6.11 -10.46 22.93
N LYS A 81 5.04 -9.68 22.76
CA LYS A 81 3.83 -10.16 22.06
C LYS A 81 4.04 -10.11 20.55
N ILE A 82 3.38 -10.99 19.82
CA ILE A 82 3.45 -11.07 18.35
C ILE A 82 2.05 -10.90 17.78
N VAL A 83 1.87 -9.94 16.86
CA VAL A 83 0.58 -9.67 16.22
C VAL A 83 0.80 -9.52 14.72
N SER A 84 0.12 -10.32 13.88
CA SER A 84 0.32 -10.24 12.44
C SER A 84 -0.94 -10.60 11.64
N ASN A 85 -1.12 -9.93 10.50
CA ASN A 85 -2.14 -10.26 9.51
C ASN A 85 -1.71 -11.39 8.54
N ALA A 86 -0.60 -12.05 8.81
CA ALA A 86 -0.08 -13.15 7.99
C ALA A 86 -1.06 -14.33 7.81
N GLY A 87 -2.13 -14.40 8.61
CA GLY A 87 -3.20 -15.40 8.50
C GLY A 87 -3.96 -15.34 7.17
N GLY A 88 -4.07 -14.15 6.58
CA GLY A 88 -4.64 -13.96 5.24
C GLY A 88 -6.03 -14.59 5.08
N LEU A 89 -6.16 -15.54 4.15
CA LEU A 89 -7.41 -16.25 3.88
C LEU A 89 -7.64 -17.47 4.81
N ASN A 90 -6.69 -17.80 5.70
CA ASN A 90 -6.77 -18.98 6.54
C ASN A 90 -6.00 -18.83 7.87
N PRO A 91 -6.40 -17.91 8.74
CA PRO A 91 -5.73 -17.68 10.03
C PRO A 91 -5.77 -18.91 10.92
N LYS A 92 -6.86 -19.70 10.89
CA LYS A 92 -6.99 -20.94 11.64
C LYS A 92 -5.91 -21.96 11.31
N SER A 93 -5.70 -22.26 10.03
CA SER A 93 -4.65 -23.22 9.63
C SER A 93 -3.26 -22.70 9.97
N MET A 94 -3.04 -21.38 9.85
CA MET A 94 -1.77 -20.78 10.22
C MET A 94 -1.50 -20.88 11.72
N ALA A 95 -2.48 -20.61 12.57
CA ALA A 95 -2.38 -20.76 14.01
C ALA A 95 -2.00 -22.21 14.39
N ALA A 96 -2.66 -23.19 13.78
CA ALA A 96 -2.35 -24.62 14.01
C ALA A 96 -0.91 -25.00 13.59
N GLU A 97 -0.39 -24.42 12.50
CA GLU A 97 1.02 -24.64 12.10
C GLU A 97 1.99 -23.95 13.08
N ILE A 98 1.64 -22.79 13.61
CA ILE A 98 2.43 -22.11 14.65
C ILE A 98 2.47 -22.95 15.93
N GLU A 99 1.32 -23.47 16.39
CA GLU A 99 1.25 -24.37 17.56
C GLU A 99 2.18 -25.58 17.40
N LYS A 100 2.18 -26.24 16.23
CA LYS A 100 3.10 -27.35 15.95
C LYS A 100 4.58 -26.92 16.04
N ILE A 101 4.92 -25.73 15.50
CA ILE A 101 6.29 -25.19 15.59
C ILE A 101 6.68 -24.97 17.05
N LEU A 102 5.77 -24.41 17.86
CA LEU A 102 6.01 -24.17 19.29
C LEU A 102 6.19 -25.47 20.07
N ASP A 103 5.39 -26.50 19.78
CA ASP A 103 5.51 -27.85 20.36
C ASP A 103 6.86 -28.47 19.99
N GLU A 104 7.27 -28.44 18.71
CA GLU A 104 8.58 -28.90 18.24
C GLU A 104 9.74 -28.23 18.99
N LEU A 105 9.60 -26.94 19.29
CA LEU A 105 10.61 -26.16 20.00
C LEU A 105 10.48 -26.25 21.53
N SER A 106 9.45 -26.92 22.06
CA SER A 106 9.10 -26.96 23.47
C SER A 106 8.93 -25.57 24.09
N ILE A 107 8.27 -24.66 23.35
CA ILE A 107 8.00 -23.28 23.75
C ILE A 107 6.51 -23.15 24.09
N ASP A 108 6.21 -22.80 25.32
CA ASP A 108 4.85 -22.54 25.78
C ASP A 108 4.49 -21.07 25.55
N LEU A 109 3.84 -20.76 24.43
CA LEU A 109 3.25 -19.49 24.08
C LEU A 109 1.81 -19.71 23.63
N LYS A 110 0.90 -18.88 24.10
CA LYS A 110 -0.52 -18.96 23.79
C LYS A 110 -0.80 -18.33 22.43
N VAL A 111 -1.36 -19.11 21.50
CA VAL A 111 -1.74 -18.66 20.17
C VAL A 111 -3.23 -18.36 20.14
N ALA A 112 -3.61 -17.21 19.61
CA ALA A 112 -4.97 -16.87 19.24
C ALA A 112 -5.05 -16.58 17.74
N TYR A 113 -6.21 -16.80 17.14
CA TYR A 113 -6.50 -16.32 15.79
C TYR A 113 -7.86 -15.63 15.75
N ILE A 114 -8.00 -14.75 14.76
CA ILE A 114 -9.22 -13.98 14.50
C ILE A 114 -9.77 -14.44 13.16
N ASP A 115 -11.10 -14.53 13.04
CA ASP A 115 -11.80 -14.73 11.78
C ASP A 115 -13.07 -13.87 11.67
N GLY A 116 -13.84 -14.05 10.58
CA GLY A 116 -15.08 -13.33 10.34
C GLY A 116 -14.99 -12.27 9.22
N ASP A 117 -13.83 -12.08 8.65
CA ASP A 117 -13.61 -11.18 7.50
C ASP A 117 -14.12 -11.76 6.17
N ASN A 118 -14.14 -13.10 6.03
CA ASN A 118 -14.51 -13.78 4.79
C ASN A 118 -16.02 -13.75 4.54
N LEU A 119 -16.43 -12.96 3.54
CA LEU A 119 -17.84 -12.78 3.15
C LEU A 119 -18.27 -13.65 1.95
N ILE A 120 -17.35 -14.36 1.29
CA ILE A 120 -17.69 -15.20 0.11
C ILE A 120 -18.89 -16.11 0.39
N PRO A 121 -18.94 -16.93 1.47
CA PRO A 121 -20.06 -17.82 1.71
C PRO A 121 -21.36 -17.09 2.06
N ARG A 122 -21.29 -15.79 2.37
CA ARG A 122 -22.40 -14.98 2.86
C ARG A 122 -22.91 -13.93 1.85
N ILE A 123 -22.27 -13.77 0.69
CA ILE A 123 -22.66 -12.75 -0.32
C ILE A 123 -24.15 -12.84 -0.63
N SER A 124 -24.69 -14.04 -0.91
CA SER A 124 -26.10 -14.23 -1.23
C SER A 124 -27.05 -13.91 -0.08
N GLU A 125 -26.66 -14.16 1.17
CA GLU A 125 -27.39 -13.78 2.39
C GLU A 125 -27.39 -12.27 2.56
N LEU A 126 -26.21 -11.66 2.44
CA LEU A 126 -26.01 -10.22 2.61
C LEU A 126 -26.76 -9.42 1.55
N LYS A 127 -26.76 -9.85 0.30
CA LYS A 127 -27.58 -9.25 -0.77
C LYS A 127 -29.08 -9.27 -0.45
N LYS A 128 -29.61 -10.36 0.10
CA LYS A 128 -31.02 -10.42 0.58
C LYS A 128 -31.32 -9.47 1.71
N ASN A 129 -30.30 -9.08 2.48
CA ASN A 129 -30.38 -8.10 3.56
C ASN A 129 -30.12 -6.65 3.11
N GLY A 130 -30.00 -6.41 1.80
CA GLY A 130 -29.84 -5.11 1.18
C GLY A 130 -28.40 -4.59 1.10
N GLU A 131 -27.41 -5.50 1.08
CA GLU A 131 -26.03 -5.15 0.76
C GLU A 131 -25.80 -5.36 -0.74
N GLU A 132 -25.54 -4.30 -1.49
CA GLU A 132 -25.38 -4.34 -2.94
C GLU A 132 -23.95 -4.64 -3.39
N PHE A 133 -22.97 -4.50 -2.48
CA PHE A 133 -21.54 -4.59 -2.79
C PHE A 133 -21.13 -3.66 -3.96
N THR A 134 -21.72 -2.47 -3.97
CA THR A 134 -21.44 -1.45 -4.98
C THR A 134 -19.97 -1.06 -4.94
N ASN A 135 -19.33 -1.06 -6.11
CA ASN A 135 -17.95 -0.58 -6.24
C ASN A 135 -17.90 0.92 -5.91
N ILE A 136 -17.16 1.29 -4.87
CA ILE A 136 -17.12 2.68 -4.36
C ILE A 136 -16.39 3.65 -5.29
N GLU A 137 -15.57 3.16 -6.22
CA GLU A 137 -14.84 4.00 -7.18
C GLU A 137 -15.66 4.20 -8.47
N LYS A 138 -16.40 3.17 -8.91
CA LYS A 138 -17.12 3.16 -10.19
C LYS A 138 -18.63 3.34 -10.05
N ASN A 139 -19.16 3.19 -8.83
CA ASN A 139 -20.60 3.24 -8.54
C ASN A 139 -21.43 2.23 -9.36
N ILE A 140 -20.94 1.00 -9.46
CA ILE A 140 -21.56 -0.12 -10.18
C ILE A 140 -21.84 -1.23 -9.17
N SER A 141 -23.04 -1.86 -9.22
CA SER A 141 -23.37 -3.00 -8.35
C SER A 141 -22.57 -4.25 -8.73
N LEU A 142 -22.27 -5.10 -7.74
CA LEU A 142 -21.60 -6.39 -7.99
C LEU A 142 -22.43 -7.30 -8.92
N ASP A 143 -23.75 -7.15 -8.94
CA ASP A 143 -24.63 -7.91 -9.85
C ASP A 143 -24.46 -7.51 -11.33
N ASP A 144 -23.99 -6.29 -11.57
CA ASP A 144 -23.70 -5.79 -12.92
C ASP A 144 -22.27 -6.14 -13.38
N SER A 145 -21.47 -6.77 -12.51
CA SER A 145 -20.15 -7.27 -12.87
C SER A 145 -20.25 -8.54 -13.69
N GLU A 146 -19.52 -8.60 -14.81
CA GLU A 146 -19.37 -9.83 -15.59
C GLU A 146 -18.38 -10.83 -14.98
N CYS A 147 -17.74 -10.49 -13.87
CA CYS A 147 -16.66 -11.24 -13.24
C CYS A 147 -17.12 -11.90 -11.94
N GLU A 148 -16.66 -13.14 -11.70
CA GLU A 148 -17.00 -13.88 -10.48
C GLU A 148 -16.09 -13.49 -9.31
N PRO A 149 -16.63 -13.34 -8.08
CA PRO A 149 -15.83 -13.12 -6.88
C PRO A 149 -14.97 -14.33 -6.53
N LEU A 150 -13.67 -14.13 -6.42
CA LEU A 150 -12.68 -15.11 -5.95
C LEU A 150 -12.48 -15.03 -4.44
N THR A 151 -12.38 -13.81 -3.91
CA THR A 151 -12.31 -13.49 -2.49
C THR A 151 -13.20 -12.30 -2.18
N ALA A 152 -13.70 -12.20 -0.94
CA ALA A 152 -14.41 -11.05 -0.42
C ALA A 152 -14.12 -10.97 1.08
N ASN A 153 -13.23 -10.04 1.45
CA ASN A 153 -12.74 -9.94 2.83
C ASN A 153 -13.03 -8.53 3.37
N ALA A 154 -13.77 -8.46 4.47
CA ALA A 154 -13.96 -7.22 5.19
C ALA A 154 -12.65 -6.81 5.88
N TYR A 155 -12.35 -5.51 5.89
CA TYR A 155 -11.26 -4.99 6.71
C TYR A 155 -11.74 -4.92 8.15
N LEU A 156 -11.30 -5.87 8.99
CA LEU A 156 -11.60 -5.84 10.41
C LEU A 156 -10.76 -4.77 11.12
N GLY A 157 -11.16 -4.41 12.32
CA GLY A 157 -10.47 -3.45 13.16
C GLY A 157 -9.50 -4.09 14.18
N ALA A 158 -9.23 -3.33 15.21
CA ALA A 158 -8.25 -3.67 16.26
C ALA A 158 -8.87 -4.39 17.47
N TRP A 159 -10.20 -4.41 17.59
CA TRP A 159 -10.86 -4.88 18.81
C TRP A 159 -10.72 -6.38 19.04
N GLY A 160 -10.69 -7.18 17.99
CA GLY A 160 -10.37 -8.61 18.10
C GLY A 160 -8.94 -8.84 18.57
N ILE A 161 -7.98 -8.01 18.14
CA ILE A 161 -6.59 -8.08 18.61
C ILE A 161 -6.52 -7.75 20.10
N LYS A 162 -7.19 -6.67 20.54
CA LYS A 162 -7.27 -6.31 21.95
C LYS A 162 -7.89 -7.42 22.77
N GLU A 163 -9.01 -7.99 22.33
CA GLU A 163 -9.71 -9.08 23.01
C GLU A 163 -8.83 -10.33 23.15
N ALA A 164 -8.09 -10.72 22.11
CA ALA A 164 -7.14 -11.83 22.16
C ALA A 164 -6.05 -11.60 23.22
N LEU A 165 -5.48 -10.39 23.24
CA LEU A 165 -4.44 -9.99 24.21
C LEU A 165 -5.00 -9.91 25.65
N ASP A 166 -6.23 -9.42 25.85
CA ASP A 166 -6.91 -9.40 27.17
C ASP A 166 -7.17 -10.82 27.70
N ASN A 167 -7.35 -11.81 26.81
CA ASN A 167 -7.46 -13.24 27.14
C ASN A 167 -6.10 -13.94 27.24
N GLY A 168 -5.01 -13.17 27.25
CA GLY A 168 -3.66 -13.64 27.54
C GLY A 168 -2.93 -14.27 26.36
N ALA A 169 -3.33 -14.01 25.12
CA ALA A 169 -2.59 -14.45 23.94
C ALA A 169 -1.18 -13.85 23.92
N ASP A 170 -0.20 -14.64 23.48
CA ASP A 170 1.17 -14.22 23.22
C ASP A 170 1.38 -13.97 21.73
N ILE A 171 0.66 -14.73 20.88
CA ILE A 171 0.68 -14.63 19.43
C ILE A 171 -0.76 -14.47 18.95
N VAL A 172 -1.03 -13.42 18.17
CA VAL A 172 -2.35 -13.15 17.58
C VAL A 172 -2.22 -13.16 16.05
N ILE A 173 -2.91 -14.11 15.42
CA ILE A 173 -2.94 -14.27 13.97
C ILE A 173 -4.25 -13.71 13.42
N CYS A 174 -4.11 -12.65 12.64
CA CYS A 174 -5.24 -11.94 12.04
C CYS A 174 -5.44 -12.37 10.58
N PRO A 175 -6.69 -12.30 10.11
CA PRO A 175 -7.04 -12.35 8.68
C PRO A 175 -6.85 -10.97 8.05
N ARG A 176 -7.73 -10.52 7.13
CA ARG A 176 -7.72 -9.15 6.62
C ARG A 176 -8.22 -8.17 7.67
N VAL A 177 -7.31 -7.55 8.36
CA VAL A 177 -7.56 -6.37 9.22
C VAL A 177 -7.04 -5.13 8.51
N THR A 178 -7.40 -3.93 8.95
CA THR A 178 -6.69 -2.71 8.51
C THR A 178 -5.25 -2.75 9.02
N ASP A 179 -4.32 -2.22 8.25
CA ASP A 179 -2.89 -2.35 8.52
C ASP A 179 -2.53 -1.71 9.87
N ALA A 180 -3.09 -0.54 10.17
CA ALA A 180 -2.94 0.13 11.45
C ALA A 180 -3.57 -0.61 12.65
N ALA A 181 -4.51 -1.55 12.43
CA ALA A 181 -5.12 -2.33 13.51
C ALA A 181 -4.08 -3.14 14.29
N LEU A 182 -2.99 -3.57 13.61
CA LEU A 182 -1.86 -4.28 14.23
C LEU A 182 -1.14 -3.45 15.30
N VAL A 183 -1.31 -2.13 15.28
CA VAL A 183 -0.73 -1.19 16.24
C VAL A 183 -1.78 -0.69 17.22
N ILE A 184 -2.98 -0.36 16.76
CA ILE A 184 -4.09 0.10 17.60
C ILE A 184 -4.44 -0.94 18.66
N GLY A 185 -4.55 -2.22 18.27
CA GLY A 185 -4.95 -3.31 19.16
C GLY A 185 -4.03 -3.47 20.38
N PRO A 186 -2.72 -3.64 20.19
CA PRO A 186 -1.76 -3.70 21.29
C PRO A 186 -1.72 -2.44 22.16
N ALA A 187 -1.83 -1.24 21.56
CA ALA A 187 -1.87 0.01 22.32
C ALA A 187 -3.13 0.09 23.18
N ALA A 188 -4.30 -0.20 22.60
CA ALA A 188 -5.57 -0.23 23.32
C ALA A 188 -5.59 -1.30 24.44
N TRP A 189 -4.95 -2.44 24.23
CA TRP A 189 -4.74 -3.46 25.26
C TRP A 189 -3.87 -2.94 26.41
N LYS A 190 -2.74 -2.35 26.09
CA LYS A 190 -1.76 -1.86 27.09
C LYS A 190 -2.36 -0.79 27.97
N PHE A 191 -3.00 0.22 27.39
CA PHE A 191 -3.52 1.39 28.09
C PHE A 191 -4.99 1.26 28.49
N LYS A 192 -5.62 0.10 28.20
CA LYS A 192 -7.03 -0.15 28.51
C LYS A 192 -7.98 0.90 27.91
N TRP A 193 -7.69 1.35 26.69
CA TRP A 193 -8.54 2.30 26.00
C TRP A 193 -9.93 1.71 25.72
N ASN A 194 -10.91 2.60 25.77
CA ASN A 194 -12.29 2.33 25.38
C ASN A 194 -12.51 2.70 23.90
N ARG A 195 -13.64 2.25 23.35
CA ARG A 195 -13.99 2.50 21.95
C ARG A 195 -14.25 3.99 21.60
N ASN A 196 -14.36 4.86 22.59
CA ASN A 196 -14.60 6.32 22.45
C ASN A 196 -13.34 7.14 22.77
N ASP A 197 -12.24 6.54 23.09
CA ASP A 197 -10.97 7.27 23.31
C ASP A 197 -10.37 7.67 21.95
N TYR A 198 -11.18 8.38 21.13
CA TYR A 198 -10.92 8.61 19.70
C TYR A 198 -9.59 9.29 19.42
N ASP A 199 -9.17 10.25 20.23
CA ASP A 199 -7.89 10.94 20.02
C ASP A 199 -6.70 9.99 20.24
N ALA A 200 -6.76 9.13 21.26
CA ALA A 200 -5.73 8.14 21.52
C ALA A 200 -5.69 7.05 20.43
N LEU A 201 -6.87 6.55 20.02
CA LEU A 201 -7.01 5.61 18.91
C LEU A 201 -6.48 6.19 17.59
N ALA A 202 -6.79 7.47 17.30
CA ALA A 202 -6.30 8.16 16.11
C ALA A 202 -4.78 8.35 16.12
N GLY A 203 -4.19 8.60 17.28
CA GLY A 203 -2.74 8.63 17.45
C GLY A 203 -2.11 7.27 17.15
N ALA A 204 -2.62 6.19 17.71
CA ALA A 204 -2.15 4.84 17.41
C ALA A 204 -2.37 4.44 15.95
N LEU A 205 -3.48 4.88 15.34
CA LEU A 205 -3.74 4.70 13.91
C LEU A 205 -2.67 5.39 13.07
N ALA A 206 -2.35 6.65 13.37
CA ALA A 206 -1.30 7.39 12.67
C ALA A 206 0.09 6.72 12.84
N ALA A 207 0.40 6.19 14.04
CA ALA A 207 1.61 5.43 14.28
C ALA A 207 1.63 4.15 13.43
N GLY A 208 0.53 3.40 13.39
CA GLY A 208 0.37 2.20 12.57
C GLY A 208 0.57 2.49 11.09
N HIS A 209 -0.12 3.49 10.57
CA HIS A 209 0.01 3.93 9.17
C HIS A 209 1.44 4.34 8.79
N ILE A 210 2.19 4.95 9.71
CA ILE A 210 3.59 5.32 9.45
C ILE A 210 4.49 4.08 9.38
N ILE A 211 4.30 3.07 10.26
CA ILE A 211 5.22 1.94 10.34
C ILE A 211 4.80 0.71 9.50
N GLU A 212 3.55 0.65 9.02
CA GLU A 212 3.01 -0.51 8.28
C GLU A 212 3.87 -0.92 7.09
N CYS A 213 4.42 0.04 6.35
CA CYS A 213 5.28 -0.22 5.19
C CYS A 213 6.77 -0.42 5.55
N GLY A 214 7.08 -0.83 6.77
CA GLY A 214 8.42 -1.23 7.18
C GLY A 214 9.48 -0.12 6.97
N CYS A 215 10.57 -0.47 6.31
CA CYS A 215 11.72 0.43 6.10
C CYS A 215 11.41 1.75 5.36
N GLN A 216 10.22 1.94 4.81
CA GLN A 216 9.87 3.24 4.21
C GLN A 216 9.77 4.35 5.25
N ALA A 217 9.33 4.06 6.48
CA ALA A 217 9.33 5.03 7.59
C ALA A 217 10.75 5.41 8.05
N THR A 218 11.73 4.58 7.74
CA THR A 218 13.13 4.76 8.14
C THR A 218 14.05 5.09 6.96
N GLY A 219 13.50 5.69 5.91
CA GLY A 219 14.26 6.25 4.79
C GLY A 219 14.18 5.48 3.47
N GLY A 220 13.58 4.28 3.45
CA GLY A 220 13.28 3.58 2.20
C GLY A 220 12.38 4.43 1.31
N ASN A 221 12.70 4.54 0.03
CA ASN A 221 11.94 5.34 -0.95
C ASN A 221 11.78 6.84 -0.61
N TYR A 222 12.65 7.38 0.24
CA TYR A 222 12.63 8.78 0.61
C TYR A 222 13.16 9.69 -0.50
N SER A 223 12.42 10.73 -0.86
CA SER A 223 12.74 11.68 -1.94
C SER A 223 14.13 12.30 -1.80
N PHE A 224 14.51 12.71 -0.59
CA PHE A 224 15.82 13.29 -0.32
C PHE A 224 16.81 12.21 0.13
N PHE A 225 16.91 11.12 -0.62
CA PHE A 225 17.73 9.95 -0.29
C PHE A 225 19.21 10.29 -0.05
N LYS A 226 19.73 11.41 -0.56
CA LYS A 226 21.09 11.90 -0.32
C LYS A 226 21.32 12.37 1.12
N GLU A 227 20.26 12.57 1.91
CA GLU A 227 20.37 12.88 3.35
C GLU A 227 20.64 11.62 4.19
N ILE A 228 20.52 10.43 3.59
CA ILE A 228 20.71 9.15 4.26
C ILE A 228 22.18 8.74 4.17
N GLU A 229 22.82 8.58 5.32
CA GLU A 229 24.25 8.23 5.42
C GLU A 229 24.56 6.84 4.82
N SER A 230 23.65 5.86 5.02
CA SER A 230 23.80 4.49 4.49
C SER A 230 22.45 3.82 4.28
N PHE A 231 22.34 3.10 3.17
CA PHE A 231 21.26 2.15 2.90
C PHE A 231 21.63 0.71 3.29
N ASP A 232 22.84 0.49 3.81
CA ASP A 232 23.24 -0.82 4.30
C ASP A 232 22.46 -1.14 5.58
N ASN A 233 21.74 -2.25 5.57
CA ASN A 233 20.96 -2.73 6.70
C ASN A 233 20.03 -1.67 7.29
N VAL A 234 19.15 -1.09 6.45
CA VAL A 234 18.13 -0.12 6.89
C VAL A 234 17.31 -0.73 8.03
N GLY A 235 17.25 -0.03 9.17
CA GLY A 235 16.55 -0.50 10.36
C GLY A 235 15.03 -0.42 10.18
N TYR A 236 14.32 -1.42 10.68
CA TYR A 236 12.86 -1.41 10.68
C TYR A 236 12.30 -0.45 11.73
N PRO A 237 11.10 0.13 11.50
CA PRO A 237 10.55 1.16 12.36
C PRO A 237 10.00 0.61 13.67
N ILE A 238 10.09 1.46 14.70
CA ILE A 238 9.50 1.23 16.03
C ILE A 238 8.66 2.46 16.38
N ALA A 239 7.40 2.24 16.74
CA ALA A 239 6.54 3.26 17.34
C ALA A 239 6.54 3.11 18.87
N GLU A 240 6.95 4.17 19.58
CA GLU A 240 6.87 4.26 21.05
C GLU A 240 5.62 5.07 21.40
N ILE A 241 4.51 4.40 21.71
CA ILE A 241 3.19 5.03 21.91
C ILE A 241 2.95 5.30 23.39
N GLN A 242 2.40 6.47 23.71
CA GLN A 242 2.01 6.92 25.04
C GLN A 242 0.49 6.76 25.25
N GLU A 243 0.06 6.81 26.50
CA GLU A 243 -1.36 6.66 26.89
C GLU A 243 -2.31 7.66 26.21
N ASP A 244 -1.83 8.87 25.93
CA ASP A 244 -2.61 9.92 25.26
C ASP A 244 -2.64 9.79 23.72
N GLY A 245 -2.08 8.71 23.16
CA GLY A 245 -1.98 8.47 21.72
C GLY A 245 -0.84 9.21 21.02
N SER A 246 -0.09 10.09 21.72
CA SER A 246 1.14 10.65 21.16
C SER A 246 2.23 9.58 21.08
N PHE A 247 3.17 9.72 20.15
CA PHE A 247 4.16 8.67 19.93
C PHE A 247 5.47 9.19 19.37
N PHE A 248 6.52 8.38 19.50
CA PHE A 248 7.78 8.57 18.79
C PHE A 248 7.92 7.51 17.71
N ILE A 249 8.46 7.91 16.56
CA ILE A 249 8.99 6.99 15.55
C ILE A 249 10.50 6.94 15.70
N THR A 250 11.04 5.73 15.74
CA THR A 250 12.47 5.49 15.86
C THR A 250 12.87 4.18 15.18
N LYS A 251 14.13 3.81 15.27
CA LYS A 251 14.69 2.51 14.84
C LYS A 251 15.79 2.08 15.79
N HIS A 252 16.20 0.82 15.74
CA HIS A 252 17.33 0.38 16.55
C HIS A 252 18.63 1.11 16.18
N PRO A 253 19.49 1.41 17.17
CA PRO A 253 20.78 2.03 16.93
C PRO A 253 21.68 1.12 16.07
N LYS A 254 22.67 1.72 15.37
CA LYS A 254 23.63 1.03 14.50
C LYS A 254 23.01 0.35 13.27
N THR A 255 21.82 0.76 12.87
CA THR A 255 21.21 0.38 11.59
C THR A 255 21.31 1.53 10.60
N GLY A 256 21.34 1.23 9.29
CA GLY A 256 21.22 2.22 8.23
C GLY A 256 19.84 2.87 8.17
N GLY A 257 19.65 3.74 7.19
CA GLY A 257 18.43 4.52 7.06
C GLY A 257 18.44 5.80 7.90
N LEU A 258 17.29 6.49 7.92
CA LEU A 258 17.09 7.77 8.59
C LEU A 258 15.65 7.86 9.10
N VAL A 259 15.48 8.23 10.36
CA VAL A 259 14.18 8.67 10.89
C VAL A 259 14.24 10.17 11.11
N SER A 260 13.42 10.91 10.37
CA SER A 260 13.33 12.36 10.42
C SER A 260 11.89 12.83 10.20
N LYS A 261 11.62 14.09 10.51
CA LYS A 261 10.33 14.72 10.14
C LYS A 261 9.99 14.46 8.67
N GLY A 262 10.97 14.51 7.77
CA GLY A 262 10.77 14.29 6.34
C GLY A 262 10.35 12.85 6.01
N THR A 263 11.01 11.83 6.57
CA THR A 263 10.66 10.42 6.31
C THR A 263 9.30 10.05 6.91
N VAL A 264 8.97 10.58 8.09
CA VAL A 264 7.66 10.41 8.74
C VAL A 264 6.56 11.12 7.95
N THR A 265 6.80 12.35 7.47
CA THR A 265 5.85 13.08 6.60
C THR A 265 5.62 12.33 5.30
N ALA A 266 6.68 11.82 4.67
CA ALA A 266 6.57 11.05 3.42
C ALA A 266 5.66 9.83 3.60
N GLN A 267 5.82 9.10 4.71
CA GLN A 267 5.03 7.91 4.96
C GLN A 267 3.58 8.25 5.36
N LEU A 268 3.37 9.34 6.12
CA LEU A 268 2.03 9.80 6.48
C LEU A 268 1.21 10.21 5.23
N LEU A 269 1.88 10.74 4.21
CA LEU A 269 1.24 11.12 2.94
C LEU A 269 1.07 9.94 1.97
N TYR A 270 1.60 8.76 2.28
CA TYR A 270 1.56 7.61 1.39
C TYR A 270 0.20 6.90 1.49
N GLU A 271 -0.39 6.55 0.35
CA GLU A 271 -1.65 5.80 0.24
C GLU A 271 -2.87 6.40 0.97
N ILE A 272 -2.93 7.72 1.10
CA ILE A 272 -4.10 8.40 1.65
C ILE A 272 -4.97 9.03 0.55
N SER A 273 -6.28 9.05 0.74
CA SER A 273 -7.20 9.82 -0.11
C SER A 273 -7.35 11.26 0.41
N SER A 274 -7.96 11.44 1.56
CA SER A 274 -8.16 12.72 2.22
C SER A 274 -7.43 12.79 3.56
N PRO A 275 -7.27 13.97 4.17
CA PRO A 275 -6.73 14.10 5.52
C PRO A 275 -7.54 13.39 6.62
N ALA A 276 -8.83 13.13 6.38
CA ALA A 276 -9.65 12.28 7.23
C ALA A 276 -9.43 10.81 6.84
N TYR A 277 -8.58 10.10 7.58
CA TYR A 277 -8.23 8.71 7.31
C TYR A 277 -9.20 7.77 8.02
N ILE A 278 -10.04 7.12 7.21
CA ILE A 278 -11.19 6.34 7.68
C ILE A 278 -10.78 4.91 7.98
N ASN A 279 -11.02 4.46 9.22
CA ASN A 279 -10.82 3.08 9.66
C ASN A 279 -12.03 2.57 10.47
N PRO A 280 -12.22 1.25 10.62
CA PRO A 280 -13.35 0.70 11.37
C PRO A 280 -13.28 0.99 12.88
N ASP A 281 -12.13 1.39 13.41
CA ASP A 281 -11.95 1.70 14.83
C ASP A 281 -12.15 3.19 15.13
N VAL A 282 -11.68 4.05 14.23
CA VAL A 282 -11.66 5.50 14.39
C VAL A 282 -11.41 6.17 13.04
N VAL A 283 -11.88 7.40 12.85
CA VAL A 283 -11.42 8.29 11.78
C VAL A 283 -10.34 9.20 12.35
N ALA A 284 -9.12 9.12 11.80
CA ALA A 284 -8.02 9.96 12.22
C ALA A 284 -7.90 11.20 11.31
N HIS A 285 -7.77 12.38 11.91
CA HIS A 285 -7.66 13.66 11.20
C HIS A 285 -6.19 14.07 11.11
N PHE A 286 -5.50 13.67 10.03
CA PHE A 286 -4.06 13.93 9.83
C PHE A 286 -3.73 15.42 9.65
N ASP A 287 -4.72 16.26 9.35
CA ASP A 287 -4.60 17.71 9.30
C ASP A 287 -4.56 18.39 10.69
N THR A 288 -4.50 17.61 11.78
CA THR A 288 -4.45 18.11 13.15
C THR A 288 -3.14 17.79 13.88
N LEU A 289 -2.41 16.79 13.43
CA LEU A 289 -1.18 16.32 14.10
C LEU A 289 0.01 17.26 13.89
N GLU A 290 0.99 17.13 14.77
CA GLU A 290 2.27 17.83 14.71
C GLU A 290 3.42 16.82 14.66
N ILE A 291 4.47 17.12 13.88
CA ILE A 291 5.66 16.29 13.71
C ILE A 291 6.92 17.11 14.05
N VAL A 292 7.71 16.63 15.00
CA VAL A 292 8.89 17.33 15.50
C VAL A 292 10.09 16.37 15.61
N ASP A 293 11.21 16.73 14.98
CA ASP A 293 12.49 16.05 15.25
C ASP A 293 12.94 16.37 16.68
N VAL A 294 13.20 15.33 17.49
CA VAL A 294 13.62 15.51 18.90
C VAL A 294 15.07 15.14 19.12
N GLU A 295 15.58 14.16 18.42
CA GLU A 295 16.98 13.75 18.38
C GLU A 295 17.27 12.96 17.10
N LYS A 296 18.52 12.58 16.86
CA LYS A 296 18.89 11.77 15.69
C LYS A 296 18.08 10.47 15.69
N ASP A 297 17.44 10.16 14.56
CA ASP A 297 16.60 8.97 14.36
C ASP A 297 15.43 8.85 15.38
N LYS A 298 14.90 9.97 15.85
CA LYS A 298 13.72 9.97 16.72
C LYS A 298 12.84 11.20 16.48
N VAL A 299 11.60 10.93 16.07
CA VAL A 299 10.59 11.94 15.71
C VAL A 299 9.40 11.81 16.63
N PHE A 300 8.96 12.91 17.22
CA PHE A 300 7.75 12.96 18.03
C PHE A 300 6.55 13.39 17.18
N VAL A 301 5.43 12.66 17.33
CA VAL A 301 4.16 12.96 16.68
C VAL A 301 3.07 13.06 17.74
N SER A 302 2.27 14.12 17.67
CA SER A 302 1.21 14.38 18.66
C SER A 302 0.03 15.12 18.05
N GLY A 303 -1.07 15.24 18.80
CA GLY A 303 -2.21 16.09 18.45
C GLY A 303 -3.14 15.52 17.36
N CYS A 304 -2.96 14.25 16.96
CA CYS A 304 -3.89 13.61 16.05
C CYS A 304 -5.28 13.52 16.69
N ARG A 305 -6.29 14.18 16.11
CA ARG A 305 -7.67 14.12 16.57
C ARG A 305 -8.38 12.95 15.94
N GLY A 306 -9.26 12.33 16.73
CA GLY A 306 -10.12 11.25 16.29
C GLY A 306 -11.59 11.62 16.28
N SER A 307 -12.34 10.94 15.43
CA SER A 307 -13.80 10.95 15.47
C SER A 307 -14.35 9.52 15.33
N SER A 308 -15.62 9.35 15.63
CA SER A 308 -16.28 8.04 15.56
C SER A 308 -16.10 7.38 14.18
N PRO A 309 -15.89 6.06 14.13
CA PRO A 309 -15.75 5.34 12.87
C PRO A 309 -17.06 5.29 12.06
N PRO A 310 -17.03 4.92 10.78
CA PRO A 310 -18.20 4.78 9.93
C PRO A 310 -19.05 3.57 10.32
N LYS A 311 -20.29 3.53 9.84
CA LYS A 311 -21.22 2.38 10.01
C LYS A 311 -20.92 1.19 9.11
N GLU A 312 -19.93 1.31 8.24
CA GLU A 312 -19.61 0.34 7.21
C GLU A 312 -18.14 -0.01 7.24
N HIS A 313 -17.85 -1.27 6.98
CA HIS A 313 -16.52 -1.76 6.72
C HIS A 313 -16.25 -1.75 5.23
N LYS A 314 -15.05 -1.34 4.84
CA LYS A 314 -14.53 -1.60 3.50
C LYS A 314 -14.37 -3.10 3.30
N VAL A 315 -14.70 -3.57 2.11
CA VAL A 315 -14.52 -4.97 1.69
C VAL A 315 -13.63 -4.99 0.46
N CYS A 316 -12.56 -5.77 0.55
CA CYS A 316 -11.72 -6.11 -0.60
C CYS A 316 -12.35 -7.32 -1.31
N ILE A 317 -12.91 -7.10 -2.49
CA ILE A 317 -13.37 -8.19 -3.35
C ILE A 317 -12.37 -8.31 -4.50
N ASN A 318 -11.86 -9.50 -4.73
CA ASN A 318 -11.06 -9.82 -5.91
C ASN A 318 -11.93 -10.60 -6.87
N LEU A 319 -12.10 -10.11 -8.09
CA LEU A 319 -12.88 -10.75 -9.14
C LEU A 319 -11.98 -11.42 -10.17
N SER A 320 -12.48 -12.46 -10.82
CA SER A 320 -11.80 -13.14 -11.92
C SER A 320 -11.83 -12.28 -13.18
N GLY A 321 -10.74 -11.60 -13.49
CA GLY A 321 -10.59 -10.75 -14.69
C GLY A 321 -10.09 -11.49 -15.95
N GLY A 322 -10.13 -12.82 -15.97
CA GLY A 322 -9.58 -13.62 -17.07
C GLY A 322 -8.06 -13.80 -16.99
N PHE A 323 -7.40 -13.76 -18.14
CA PHE A 323 -5.97 -14.05 -18.27
C PHE A 323 -5.27 -12.98 -19.10
N ARG A 324 -4.00 -12.78 -18.83
CA ARG A 324 -3.13 -11.84 -19.54
C ARG A 324 -1.83 -12.50 -19.95
N ASN A 325 -1.30 -12.06 -21.09
CA ASN A 325 0.07 -12.29 -21.51
C ASN A 325 0.61 -11.03 -22.18
N GLY A 326 1.92 -10.90 -22.23
CA GLY A 326 2.56 -9.78 -22.90
C GLY A 326 4.05 -10.04 -23.08
N MET A 327 4.62 -9.37 -24.07
CA MET A 327 6.04 -9.41 -24.35
C MET A 327 6.58 -8.03 -24.64
N GLU A 328 7.83 -7.82 -24.26
CA GLU A 328 8.60 -6.64 -24.60
C GLU A 328 9.55 -6.98 -25.75
N ILE A 329 9.49 -6.16 -26.78
CA ILE A 329 10.25 -6.28 -28.01
C ILE A 329 11.10 -5.04 -28.15
N ILE A 330 12.36 -5.22 -28.46
CA ILE A 330 13.28 -4.13 -28.72
C ILE A 330 13.34 -3.86 -30.23
N LEU A 331 13.24 -2.60 -30.58
CA LEU A 331 13.37 -2.06 -31.94
C LEU A 331 14.61 -1.17 -31.96
N THR A 332 15.44 -1.31 -33.02
CA THR A 332 16.71 -0.57 -33.06
C THR A 332 16.85 0.24 -34.35
N GLY A 333 17.43 1.42 -34.26
CA GLY A 333 17.88 2.25 -35.39
C GLY A 333 16.78 3.10 -36.01
N LEU A 334 16.72 3.17 -37.33
CA LEU A 334 15.80 4.04 -38.06
C LEU A 334 14.35 3.50 -38.06
N ASP A 335 13.41 4.41 -38.31
CA ASP A 335 12.00 4.11 -38.61
C ASP A 335 11.29 3.32 -37.47
N ILE A 336 11.59 3.64 -36.21
CA ILE A 336 11.10 2.91 -35.03
C ILE A 336 9.58 2.81 -35.01
N GLU A 337 8.85 3.91 -35.30
CA GLU A 337 7.38 3.92 -35.29
C GLU A 337 6.80 3.06 -36.41
N GLU A 338 7.40 3.13 -37.63
CA GLU A 338 7.00 2.30 -38.75
C GLU A 338 7.26 0.82 -38.47
N LYS A 339 8.44 0.50 -37.92
CA LYS A 339 8.78 -0.86 -37.46
C LYS A 339 7.77 -1.40 -36.44
N ALA A 340 7.40 -0.58 -35.44
CA ALA A 340 6.39 -0.94 -34.46
C ALA A 340 5.05 -1.23 -35.12
N ASN A 341 4.63 -0.41 -36.07
CA ASN A 341 3.37 -0.59 -36.80
C ASN A 341 3.37 -1.86 -37.67
N VAL A 342 4.47 -2.08 -38.43
CA VAL A 342 4.60 -3.29 -39.27
C VAL A 342 4.58 -4.54 -38.41
N PHE A 343 5.34 -4.55 -37.30
CA PHE A 343 5.41 -5.69 -36.40
C PHE A 343 4.04 -6.00 -35.77
N THR A 344 3.37 -5.01 -35.19
CA THR A 344 2.07 -5.19 -34.53
C THR A 344 0.99 -5.63 -35.47
N ASN A 345 0.92 -5.05 -36.68
CA ASN A 345 -0.05 -5.45 -37.69
C ASN A 345 0.18 -6.90 -38.13
N THR A 346 1.43 -7.29 -38.40
CA THR A 346 1.76 -8.67 -38.77
C THR A 346 1.41 -9.65 -37.65
N LEU A 347 1.75 -9.32 -36.41
CA LEU A 347 1.41 -10.15 -35.24
C LEU A 347 -0.10 -10.36 -35.13
N PHE A 348 -0.89 -9.29 -35.08
CA PHE A 348 -2.32 -9.41 -34.85
C PHE A 348 -3.04 -10.07 -36.04
N ASN A 349 -2.61 -9.81 -37.29
CA ASN A 349 -3.12 -10.55 -38.43
C ASN A 349 -2.84 -12.06 -38.32
N SER A 350 -1.71 -12.48 -37.76
CA SER A 350 -1.35 -13.89 -37.60
C SER A 350 -2.16 -14.63 -36.52
N VAL A 351 -2.82 -13.91 -35.62
CA VAL A 351 -3.67 -14.46 -34.54
C VAL A 351 -5.15 -14.18 -34.75
N GLY A 352 -5.54 -13.72 -35.93
CA GLY A 352 -6.94 -13.54 -36.32
C GLY A 352 -7.53 -12.17 -36.07
N GLY A 353 -6.69 -11.18 -35.66
CA GLY A 353 -7.09 -9.80 -35.40
C GLY A 353 -7.06 -9.41 -33.94
N LYS A 354 -7.07 -8.09 -33.67
CA LYS A 354 -7.12 -7.55 -32.30
C LYS A 354 -8.44 -7.82 -31.61
N GLU A 355 -9.49 -7.94 -32.37
CA GLU A 355 -10.88 -8.18 -31.94
C GLU A 355 -11.08 -9.58 -31.33
N GLN A 356 -10.08 -10.46 -31.42
CA GLN A 356 -10.09 -11.75 -30.71
C GLN A 356 -9.85 -11.60 -29.21
N PHE A 357 -9.31 -10.48 -28.78
CA PHE A 357 -8.93 -10.23 -27.38
C PHE A 357 -9.90 -9.25 -26.72
N ASP A 358 -10.17 -9.46 -25.44
CA ASP A 358 -11.01 -8.55 -24.66
C ASP A 358 -10.32 -7.17 -24.49
N GLU A 359 -8.99 -7.18 -24.39
CA GLU A 359 -8.18 -5.95 -24.32
C GLU A 359 -6.83 -6.16 -25.01
N VAL A 360 -6.39 -5.14 -25.75
CA VAL A 360 -5.06 -5.06 -26.37
C VAL A 360 -4.40 -3.75 -25.96
N SER A 361 -3.21 -3.83 -25.39
CA SER A 361 -2.36 -2.68 -25.09
C SER A 361 -1.07 -2.75 -25.91
N ILE A 362 -0.76 -1.67 -26.62
CA ILE A 362 0.46 -1.51 -27.41
C ILE A 362 1.10 -0.19 -26.99
N GLN A 363 2.28 -0.26 -26.40
CA GLN A 363 2.99 0.89 -25.87
C GLN A 363 4.40 0.96 -26.47
N LEU A 364 4.69 2.02 -27.23
CA LEU A 364 6.02 2.27 -27.76
C LEU A 364 6.73 3.30 -26.86
N HIS A 365 7.76 2.84 -26.18
CA HIS A 365 8.61 3.69 -25.34
C HIS A 365 9.84 4.11 -26.14
N ARG A 366 9.88 5.37 -26.58
CA ARG A 366 10.96 5.98 -27.34
C ARG A 366 12.10 6.34 -26.38
N THR A 367 13.04 5.39 -26.20
CA THR A 367 14.27 5.58 -25.42
C THR A 367 15.49 5.78 -26.34
N ASP A 368 15.29 5.56 -27.62
CA ASP A 368 16.29 5.72 -28.68
C ASP A 368 16.73 7.18 -28.84
N LYS A 369 18.01 7.38 -29.08
CA LYS A 369 18.63 8.66 -29.39
C LYS A 369 18.95 8.79 -30.88
N ASN A 370 18.80 9.98 -31.42
CA ASN A 370 19.31 10.29 -32.75
C ASN A 370 20.85 10.25 -32.73
N ASP A 371 21.45 9.63 -33.75
CA ASP A 371 22.92 9.49 -33.88
C ASP A 371 23.59 8.97 -32.58
N ALA A 372 23.04 7.86 -32.10
CA ALA A 372 23.43 7.23 -30.82
C ALA A 372 24.91 6.79 -30.79
N ASN A 373 25.57 6.96 -29.65
CA ASN A 373 26.97 6.60 -29.47
C ASN A 373 27.17 5.09 -29.17
N THR A 374 26.11 4.42 -28.73
CA THR A 374 26.13 2.97 -28.44
C THR A 374 24.90 2.30 -29.06
N ASN A 375 24.99 0.99 -29.26
CA ASN A 375 23.87 0.20 -29.75
C ASN A 375 22.66 0.29 -28.84
N GLU A 376 22.88 0.30 -27.53
CA GLU A 376 21.82 0.40 -26.50
C GLU A 376 21.10 1.74 -26.55
N GLU A 377 21.83 2.83 -26.84
CA GLU A 377 21.22 4.17 -27.01
C GLU A 377 20.36 4.29 -28.28
N ALA A 378 20.51 3.38 -29.25
CA ALA A 378 19.70 3.34 -30.46
C ALA A 378 18.43 2.51 -30.33
N MET A 379 18.11 2.00 -29.11
CA MET A 379 17.02 1.07 -28.86
C MET A 379 15.78 1.76 -28.30
N ALA A 380 14.61 1.33 -28.79
CA ALA A 380 13.29 1.63 -28.26
C ALA A 380 12.59 0.34 -27.81
N SER A 381 11.67 0.43 -26.86
CA SER A 381 10.93 -0.69 -26.33
C SER A 381 9.46 -0.66 -26.78
N LEU A 382 9.00 -1.75 -27.39
CA LEU A 382 7.62 -1.99 -27.78
C LEU A 382 7.02 -3.05 -26.83
N VAL A 383 6.11 -2.62 -25.95
CA VAL A 383 5.41 -3.50 -25.01
C VAL A 383 4.04 -3.84 -25.57
N ILE A 384 3.78 -5.13 -25.76
CA ILE A 384 2.48 -5.63 -26.24
C ILE A 384 1.89 -6.50 -25.14
N SER A 385 0.65 -6.21 -24.74
CA SER A 385 -0.11 -6.98 -23.77
C SER A 385 -1.51 -7.26 -24.31
N VAL A 386 -2.01 -8.47 -24.07
CA VAL A 386 -3.35 -8.92 -24.44
C VAL A 386 -4.05 -9.56 -23.25
N LYS A 387 -5.36 -9.33 -23.12
CA LYS A 387 -6.23 -10.00 -22.13
C LYS A 387 -7.34 -10.76 -22.81
N SER A 388 -7.76 -11.88 -22.23
CA SER A 388 -8.95 -12.62 -22.63
C SER A 388 -9.47 -13.50 -21.50
N LYS A 389 -10.77 -13.77 -21.50
CA LYS A 389 -11.38 -14.82 -20.65
C LYS A 389 -10.88 -16.22 -21.04
N ASP A 390 -10.40 -16.41 -22.28
CA ASP A 390 -9.80 -17.68 -22.74
C ASP A 390 -8.27 -17.72 -22.49
N PRO A 391 -7.78 -18.56 -21.55
CA PRO A 391 -6.35 -18.68 -21.25
C PRO A 391 -5.53 -19.25 -22.42
N HIS A 392 -6.15 -19.99 -23.33
CA HIS A 392 -5.46 -20.56 -24.48
C HIS A 392 -5.11 -19.49 -25.52
N LEU A 393 -6.04 -18.55 -25.76
CA LEU A 393 -5.86 -17.47 -26.73
C LEU A 393 -4.69 -16.56 -26.34
N VAL A 394 -4.60 -16.18 -25.06
CA VAL A 394 -3.52 -15.32 -24.55
C VAL A 394 -2.30 -16.12 -24.08
N GLY A 395 -2.34 -17.43 -24.14
CA GLY A 395 -1.28 -18.32 -23.66
C GLY A 395 -0.10 -18.41 -24.60
N ARG A 396 0.47 -19.63 -24.67
CA ARG A 396 1.63 -19.93 -25.51
C ARG A 396 1.37 -19.70 -27.00
N LEU A 397 0.12 -19.83 -27.46
CA LEU A 397 -0.25 -19.57 -28.86
C LEU A 397 0.10 -18.14 -29.26
N PHE A 398 -0.27 -17.14 -28.45
CA PHE A 398 0.05 -15.74 -28.69
C PHE A 398 1.56 -15.46 -28.65
N SER A 399 2.24 -15.88 -27.59
CA SER A 399 3.67 -15.58 -27.43
C SER A 399 4.57 -16.35 -28.42
N ALA A 400 4.16 -17.54 -28.89
CA ALA A 400 4.85 -18.26 -29.93
C ALA A 400 4.80 -17.52 -31.27
N LYS A 401 3.68 -16.84 -31.60
CA LYS A 401 3.58 -16.03 -32.82
C LYS A 401 4.58 -14.88 -32.85
N ILE A 402 4.84 -14.25 -31.70
CA ILE A 402 5.89 -13.23 -31.59
C ILE A 402 7.28 -13.81 -31.93
N VAL A 403 7.58 -15.00 -31.41
CA VAL A 403 8.86 -15.67 -31.68
C VAL A 403 8.96 -16.13 -33.15
N GLU A 404 7.89 -16.61 -33.77
CA GLU A 404 7.86 -16.99 -35.20
C GLU A 404 8.24 -15.80 -36.12
N LEU A 405 7.96 -14.57 -35.70
CA LEU A 405 8.32 -13.37 -36.45
C LEU A 405 9.81 -12.99 -36.38
N ALA A 406 10.61 -13.63 -35.53
CA ALA A 406 12.00 -13.26 -35.27
C ALA A 406 12.88 -13.24 -36.55
N LEU A 407 12.60 -14.10 -37.52
CA LEU A 407 13.34 -14.18 -38.79
C LEU A 407 12.48 -13.77 -40.01
N ALA A 408 11.23 -13.39 -39.80
CA ALA A 408 10.24 -13.18 -40.86
C ALA A 408 9.59 -11.79 -40.81
N ASN A 409 10.24 -10.80 -40.19
CA ASN A 409 9.70 -9.46 -40.05
C ASN A 409 10.79 -8.38 -40.25
N ILE A 410 10.71 -7.29 -39.54
CA ILE A 410 11.56 -6.11 -39.67
C ILE A 410 13.01 -6.33 -39.19
N PRO A 411 13.98 -5.57 -39.72
CA PRO A 411 15.37 -5.64 -39.21
C PRO A 411 15.52 -4.96 -37.86
N GLY A 412 16.50 -5.41 -37.04
CA GLY A 412 16.87 -4.76 -35.79
C GLY A 412 15.84 -4.94 -34.68
N PHE A 413 15.07 -6.02 -34.69
CA PHE A 413 14.18 -6.38 -33.62
C PHE A 413 14.64 -7.68 -32.90
N PHE A 414 14.40 -7.74 -31.61
CA PHE A 414 14.52 -8.97 -30.82
C PHE A 414 13.63 -8.91 -29.57
N ALA A 415 13.27 -10.09 -29.04
CA ALA A 415 12.52 -10.19 -27.78
C ALA A 415 13.49 -10.29 -26.60
N GLN A 416 13.28 -9.52 -25.55
CA GLN A 416 14.10 -9.58 -24.33
C GLN A 416 13.81 -10.81 -23.46
N SER A 417 12.65 -11.42 -23.58
CA SER A 417 12.26 -12.60 -22.81
C SER A 417 11.80 -13.72 -23.73
N GLY A 418 11.92 -14.96 -23.26
CA GLY A 418 11.36 -16.13 -23.95
C GLY A 418 9.83 -16.13 -23.94
N VAL A 419 9.26 -17.16 -24.55
CA VAL A 419 7.81 -17.40 -24.60
C VAL A 419 7.24 -17.45 -23.20
N LYS A 420 6.26 -16.59 -22.91
CA LYS A 420 5.55 -16.56 -21.64
C LYS A 420 4.24 -17.35 -21.74
N THR A 421 3.77 -17.83 -20.62
CA THR A 421 2.43 -18.41 -20.46
C THR A 421 1.47 -17.34 -19.96
N SER A 422 0.16 -17.57 -20.14
CA SER A 422 -0.87 -16.71 -19.58
C SER A 422 -0.81 -16.71 -18.04
N GLY A 423 -1.01 -15.54 -17.46
CA GLY A 423 -1.21 -15.37 -16.03
C GLY A 423 -2.65 -14.91 -15.73
N PRO A 424 -3.23 -15.26 -14.57
CA PRO A 424 -4.54 -14.76 -14.19
C PRO A 424 -4.52 -13.25 -13.99
N VAL A 425 -5.62 -12.60 -14.35
CA VAL A 425 -5.89 -11.19 -14.03
C VAL A 425 -6.91 -11.16 -12.90
N VAL A 426 -6.62 -10.34 -11.90
CA VAL A 426 -7.53 -10.11 -10.79
C VAL A 426 -7.99 -8.65 -10.86
N VAL A 427 -9.29 -8.45 -10.88
CA VAL A 427 -9.93 -7.14 -10.83
C VAL A 427 -10.22 -6.80 -9.38
N TYR A 428 -9.71 -5.67 -8.92
CA TYR A 428 -10.00 -5.17 -7.59
C TYR A 428 -11.36 -4.47 -7.55
N TRP A 429 -12.19 -4.88 -6.59
CA TRP A 429 -13.54 -4.36 -6.42
C TRP A 429 -13.74 -3.93 -4.97
N PRO A 430 -13.48 -2.66 -4.63
CA PRO A 430 -13.74 -2.13 -3.30
C PRO A 430 -15.24 -1.89 -3.10
N ALA A 431 -15.78 -2.41 -2.02
CA ALA A 431 -17.17 -2.22 -1.64
C ALA A 431 -17.29 -1.86 -0.16
N LEU A 432 -18.50 -1.49 0.27
CA LEU A 432 -18.83 -1.26 1.67
C LEU A 432 -19.91 -2.25 2.12
N VAL A 433 -19.83 -2.70 3.37
CA VAL A 433 -20.83 -3.54 4.02
C VAL A 433 -21.07 -3.02 5.44
N ARG A 434 -22.31 -2.89 5.84
CA ARG A 434 -22.70 -2.41 7.17
C ARG A 434 -22.09 -3.29 8.27
N SER A 435 -21.43 -2.66 9.23
CA SER A 435 -20.69 -3.32 10.31
C SER A 435 -21.50 -4.32 11.13
N LYS A 436 -22.82 -4.11 11.27
CA LYS A 436 -23.73 -5.05 11.94
C LYS A 436 -23.78 -6.45 11.31
N PHE A 437 -23.32 -6.60 10.07
CA PHE A 437 -23.22 -7.89 9.37
C PHE A 437 -21.85 -8.53 9.46
N ILE A 438 -20.85 -7.82 9.98
CA ILE A 438 -19.50 -8.35 10.19
C ILE A 438 -19.47 -9.00 11.56
N LYS A 439 -19.10 -10.28 11.60
CA LYS A 439 -18.99 -11.07 12.83
C LYS A 439 -17.53 -11.42 13.06
N GLU A 440 -16.85 -10.56 13.78
CA GLU A 440 -15.47 -10.79 14.18
C GLU A 440 -15.45 -11.76 15.37
N ILE A 441 -14.67 -12.84 15.27
CA ILE A 441 -14.58 -13.88 16.30
C ILE A 441 -13.12 -14.10 16.65
N VAL A 442 -12.82 -14.08 17.94
CA VAL A 442 -11.52 -14.42 18.51
C VAL A 442 -11.55 -15.85 19.04
N HIS A 443 -10.60 -16.66 18.58
CA HIS A 443 -10.39 -18.03 19.02
C HIS A 443 -9.14 -18.11 19.88
N VAL A 444 -9.31 -18.43 21.17
CA VAL A 444 -8.22 -18.54 22.15
C VAL A 444 -8.55 -19.54 23.24
N ASP A 445 -7.63 -20.43 23.60
CA ASP A 445 -7.81 -21.48 24.62
C ASP A 445 -9.09 -22.32 24.42
N GLY A 446 -9.45 -22.65 23.18
CA GLY A 446 -10.66 -23.41 22.86
C GLY A 446 -11.97 -22.66 23.08
N LYS A 447 -11.92 -21.33 23.27
CA LYS A 447 -13.07 -20.44 23.39
C LYS A 447 -13.24 -19.63 22.12
N ASP A 448 -14.50 -19.43 21.74
CA ASP A 448 -14.91 -18.51 20.67
C ASP A 448 -15.54 -17.29 21.32
N ILE A 449 -14.97 -16.11 21.07
CA ILE A 449 -15.40 -14.84 21.67
C ILE A 449 -15.83 -13.94 20.52
N GLU A 450 -17.12 -13.61 20.42
CA GLU A 450 -17.65 -12.67 19.45
C GLU A 450 -17.34 -11.23 19.89
N VAL A 451 -16.74 -10.46 18.99
CA VAL A 451 -16.42 -9.04 19.20
C VAL A 451 -17.61 -8.17 18.80
N GLU A 452 -18.12 -7.38 19.71
CA GLU A 452 -19.26 -6.50 19.43
C GLU A 452 -18.86 -5.37 18.45
N PRO A 453 -19.74 -5.05 17.47
CA PRO A 453 -19.51 -3.93 16.57
C PRO A 453 -19.41 -2.59 17.32
N THR A 454 -18.55 -1.70 16.85
CA THR A 454 -18.44 -0.33 17.39
C THR A 454 -19.63 0.53 16.95
N SER A 455 -20.14 1.40 17.85
CA SER A 455 -21.14 2.43 17.49
C SER A 455 -20.54 3.45 16.52
N GLN A 456 -21.27 3.82 15.47
CA GLN A 456 -20.70 4.47 14.29
C GLN A 456 -21.56 5.62 13.75
N LEU A 457 -20.91 6.60 13.10
CA LEU A 457 -21.51 7.68 12.34
C LEU A 457 -21.88 7.24 10.90
N ASN A 458 -22.65 8.06 10.19
CA ASN A 458 -22.81 7.89 8.75
C ASN A 458 -21.56 8.40 8.02
N LEU A 459 -21.12 7.70 6.97
CA LEU A 459 -19.97 8.12 6.14
C LEU A 459 -20.14 9.52 5.55
N GLU A 460 -21.39 9.92 5.23
CA GLU A 460 -21.73 11.26 4.71
C GLU A 460 -21.36 12.41 5.67
N GLU A 461 -21.21 12.12 6.96
CA GLU A 461 -20.82 13.08 8.00
C GLU A 461 -19.30 13.20 8.18
N ILE A 462 -18.50 12.38 7.47
CA ILE A 462 -17.03 12.31 7.60
C ILE A 462 -16.34 13.04 6.43
N TYR A 463 -16.94 14.08 5.89
CA TYR A 463 -16.29 14.85 4.84
C TYR A 463 -15.14 15.68 5.40
N TYR A 464 -14.02 15.66 4.69
CA TYR A 464 -12.95 16.62 4.90
C TYR A 464 -13.50 18.03 4.68
N GLN A 465 -13.39 18.87 5.71
CA GLN A 465 -13.72 20.28 5.64
C GLN A 465 -12.44 21.07 5.44
N LYS A 466 -12.36 21.75 4.31
CA LYS A 466 -11.21 22.63 4.01
C LYS A 466 -11.10 23.70 5.09
N LYS A 467 -9.98 23.70 5.83
CA LYS A 467 -9.69 24.70 6.85
C LYS A 467 -8.98 25.91 6.23
N PRO A 468 -9.18 27.13 6.74
CA PRO A 468 -8.39 28.28 6.33
C PRO A 468 -6.91 28.03 6.62
N VAL A 469 -6.07 28.16 5.60
CA VAL A 469 -4.61 28.01 5.71
C VAL A 469 -3.99 29.39 5.89
N LYS A 470 -3.17 29.54 6.94
CA LYS A 470 -2.40 30.76 7.14
C LYS A 470 -1.09 30.66 6.36
N LEU A 471 -1.00 31.42 5.29
CA LEU A 471 0.18 31.49 4.44
C LEU A 471 1.06 32.69 4.77
N GLU A 472 2.36 32.53 4.60
CA GLU A 472 3.34 33.61 4.62
C GLU A 472 3.34 34.31 3.25
N LYS A 473 3.62 35.62 3.25
CA LYS A 473 3.73 36.35 1.98
C LYS A 473 5.06 36.01 1.33
N VAL A 474 5.01 35.42 0.14
CA VAL A 474 6.18 35.13 -0.69
C VAL A 474 6.35 36.24 -1.72
N GLU A 475 7.52 36.90 -1.74
CA GLU A 475 7.84 37.86 -2.80
C GLU A 475 8.33 37.12 -4.04
N ILE A 476 7.61 37.26 -5.16
CA ILE A 476 7.98 36.70 -6.46
C ILE A 476 8.95 37.67 -7.16
N LYS A 477 10.22 37.60 -6.75
CA LYS A 477 11.31 38.38 -7.36
C LYS A 477 12.53 37.49 -7.59
N ASP A 478 13.36 37.83 -8.55
CA ASP A 478 14.62 37.15 -8.85
C ASP A 478 14.43 35.64 -9.03
N GLU A 479 13.48 35.23 -9.87
CA GLU A 479 13.18 33.84 -10.13
C GLU A 479 14.36 33.08 -10.73
N ARG A 480 14.55 31.82 -10.27
CA ARG A 480 15.51 30.86 -10.82
C ARG A 480 14.78 29.61 -11.29
N GLU A 481 15.30 29.04 -12.36
CA GLU A 481 14.85 27.74 -12.85
C GLU A 481 15.60 26.63 -12.10
N LEU A 482 14.83 25.76 -11.43
CA LEU A 482 15.33 24.59 -10.68
C LEU A 482 14.46 23.39 -10.99
N TYR A 483 14.96 22.20 -10.69
CA TYR A 483 14.10 21.02 -10.65
C TYR A 483 13.19 21.06 -9.42
N PHE A 484 11.93 20.68 -9.59
CA PHE A 484 10.94 20.64 -8.50
C PHE A 484 11.45 19.89 -7.26
N GLY A 485 12.12 18.76 -7.50
CA GLY A 485 12.67 17.89 -6.45
C GLY A 485 13.88 18.44 -5.69
N GLU A 486 14.43 19.58 -6.07
CA GLU A 486 15.48 20.24 -5.28
C GLU A 486 14.92 20.91 -4.04
N LEU A 487 13.64 21.34 -4.08
CA LEU A 487 12.97 22.05 -2.99
C LEU A 487 11.89 21.21 -2.28
N PHE A 488 11.18 20.37 -3.05
CA PHE A 488 9.99 19.66 -2.57
C PHE A 488 10.19 18.17 -2.56
N GLY A 489 9.73 17.54 -1.48
CA GLY A 489 9.63 16.10 -1.40
C GLY A 489 8.30 15.60 -1.95
N THR A 490 8.28 14.36 -2.44
CA THR A 490 7.07 13.73 -2.96
C THR A 490 6.98 12.28 -2.50
N ARG A 491 5.75 11.80 -2.39
CA ARG A 491 5.47 10.38 -2.17
C ARG A 491 4.21 10.01 -2.91
N SER A 492 4.25 8.94 -3.70
CA SER A 492 3.09 8.47 -4.44
C SER A 492 2.92 6.97 -4.32
N GLY A 493 1.69 6.50 -4.50
CA GLY A 493 1.33 5.09 -4.45
C GLY A 493 -0.09 4.84 -4.92
N ASP A 494 -0.42 3.56 -5.03
CA ASP A 494 -1.75 3.09 -5.36
C ASP A 494 -2.74 3.22 -4.19
N LYS A 495 -4.00 3.37 -4.52
CA LYS A 495 -5.14 3.28 -3.60
C LYS A 495 -6.29 2.65 -4.37
N GLY A 496 -6.27 1.32 -4.51
CA GLY A 496 -7.21 0.62 -5.37
C GLY A 496 -6.99 0.91 -6.85
N GLY A 497 -8.02 1.39 -7.56
CA GLY A 497 -7.95 1.87 -8.95
C GLY A 497 -7.44 3.31 -9.10
N CYS A 498 -7.24 3.99 -7.98
CA CYS A 498 -6.78 5.37 -7.88
C CYS A 498 -5.31 5.44 -7.46
N ALA A 499 -4.74 6.64 -7.43
CA ALA A 499 -3.42 6.88 -6.85
C ALA A 499 -3.42 8.15 -6.01
N ASN A 500 -2.50 8.20 -5.05
CA ASN A 500 -2.18 9.43 -4.35
C ASN A 500 -0.81 9.97 -4.74
N LEU A 501 -0.67 11.30 -4.66
CA LEU A 501 0.58 12.02 -4.80
C LEU A 501 0.68 13.06 -3.68
N GLY A 502 1.40 12.72 -2.62
CA GLY A 502 1.76 13.63 -1.55
C GLY A 502 2.97 14.49 -1.95
N VAL A 503 2.92 15.77 -1.59
CA VAL A 503 3.99 16.74 -1.86
C VAL A 503 4.19 17.58 -0.62
N TRP A 504 5.43 17.75 -0.15
CA TRP A 504 5.72 18.56 1.03
C TRP A 504 6.89 19.52 0.84
N ALA A 505 6.85 20.60 1.60
CA ALA A 505 7.93 21.56 1.73
C ALA A 505 8.65 21.39 3.07
N LYS A 506 9.95 21.71 3.12
CA LYS A 506 10.78 21.61 4.34
C LYS A 506 10.42 22.67 5.40
N ASN A 507 9.81 23.79 5.00
CA ASN A 507 9.43 24.88 5.91
C ASN A 507 8.15 25.59 5.43
N SER A 508 7.57 26.44 6.30
CA SER A 508 6.32 27.16 6.03
C SER A 508 6.42 28.17 4.90
N HIS A 509 7.58 28.80 4.71
CA HIS A 509 7.78 29.78 3.65
C HIS A 509 7.76 29.12 2.26
N ALA A 510 8.49 28.02 2.09
CA ALA A 510 8.45 27.21 0.87
C ALA A 510 7.07 26.58 0.65
N PHE A 511 6.37 26.20 1.73
CA PHE A 511 4.99 25.69 1.65
C PHE A 511 4.02 26.75 1.14
N SER A 512 4.17 28.02 1.57
CA SER A 512 3.30 29.10 1.09
C SER A 512 3.44 29.31 -0.42
N PHE A 513 4.65 29.19 -0.97
CA PHE A 513 4.84 29.16 -2.42
C PHE A 513 4.20 27.90 -3.05
N LEU A 514 4.47 26.72 -2.50
CA LEU A 514 3.95 25.44 -3.02
C LEU A 514 2.42 25.46 -3.07
N TYR A 515 1.78 25.99 -2.04
CA TYR A 515 0.32 26.08 -1.92
C TYR A 515 -0.31 26.86 -3.08
N ASP A 516 0.24 28.02 -3.42
CA ASP A 516 -0.26 28.86 -4.50
C ASP A 516 0.16 28.35 -5.89
N PHE A 517 1.37 27.78 -5.99
CA PHE A 517 1.95 27.32 -7.24
C PHE A 517 1.33 26.01 -7.73
N LEU A 518 1.22 24.99 -6.86
CA LEU A 518 0.84 23.65 -7.27
C LEU A 518 -0.68 23.43 -7.15
N THR A 519 -1.43 24.10 -8.03
CA THR A 519 -2.86 23.83 -8.25
C THR A 519 -3.05 22.53 -9.03
N VAL A 520 -4.30 22.03 -9.13
CA VAL A 520 -4.63 20.87 -9.97
C VAL A 520 -4.27 21.12 -11.43
N ASP A 521 -4.60 22.31 -11.96
CA ASP A 521 -4.27 22.67 -13.34
C ASP A 521 -2.75 22.71 -13.53
N LYS A 522 -2.02 23.29 -12.58
CA LYS A 522 -0.55 23.33 -12.65
C LYS A 522 0.08 21.95 -12.57
N LEU A 523 -0.48 21.03 -11.77
CA LEU A 523 -0.04 19.65 -11.74
C LEU A 523 -0.24 18.97 -13.11
N LYS A 524 -1.40 19.16 -13.73
CA LYS A 524 -1.70 18.65 -15.08
C LYS A 524 -0.79 19.25 -16.16
N ASP A 525 -0.43 20.53 -16.05
CA ASP A 525 0.55 21.17 -16.96
C ASP A 525 1.94 20.54 -16.83
N LEU A 526 2.36 20.26 -15.60
CA LEU A 526 3.66 19.63 -15.33
C LEU A 526 3.68 18.16 -15.72
N LEU A 527 2.57 17.45 -15.55
CA LEU A 527 2.39 16.03 -15.85
C LEU A 527 1.29 15.84 -16.90
N PRO A 528 1.57 16.03 -18.20
CA PRO A 528 0.55 16.03 -19.25
C PRO A 528 -0.24 14.74 -19.39
N ASP A 529 0.31 13.60 -18.96
CA ASP A 529 -0.38 12.31 -18.94
C ASP A 529 -1.49 12.22 -17.88
N LEU A 530 -1.65 13.25 -17.04
CA LEU A 530 -2.75 13.36 -16.08
C LEU A 530 -3.93 14.22 -16.57
N GLN A 531 -3.89 14.75 -17.78
CA GLN A 531 -4.91 15.69 -18.30
C GLN A 531 -6.34 15.15 -18.21
N GLU A 532 -6.55 13.90 -18.57
CA GLU A 532 -7.88 13.28 -18.67
C GLU A 532 -8.42 12.80 -17.31
N PHE A 533 -7.59 12.77 -16.26
CA PHE A 533 -8.01 12.23 -14.96
C PHE A 533 -8.66 13.30 -14.08
N LYS A 534 -9.68 12.89 -13.31
CA LYS A 534 -10.21 13.70 -12.21
C LYS A 534 -9.19 13.70 -11.07
N ILE A 535 -8.82 14.88 -10.57
CA ILE A 535 -7.87 15.04 -9.48
C ILE A 535 -8.51 15.89 -8.38
N GLU A 536 -8.46 15.42 -7.16
CA GLU A 536 -8.82 16.18 -5.97
C GLU A 536 -7.55 16.58 -5.21
N ARG A 537 -7.51 17.83 -4.73
CA ARG A 537 -6.40 18.37 -3.94
C ARG A 537 -6.84 18.62 -2.52
N PHE A 538 -6.03 18.12 -1.58
CA PHE A 538 -6.21 18.29 -0.14
C PHE A 538 -5.01 18.99 0.46
N GLU A 539 -5.24 19.80 1.51
CA GLU A 539 -4.22 20.54 2.23
C GLU A 539 -3.96 19.91 3.61
N LEU A 540 -2.69 19.66 3.92
CA LEU A 540 -2.20 19.29 5.25
C LEU A 540 -1.20 20.35 5.69
N ALA A 541 -1.70 21.57 5.91
CA ALA A 541 -0.87 22.74 6.21
C ALA A 541 -0.09 22.62 7.52
N ASN A 542 -0.61 21.84 8.48
CA ASN A 542 0.06 21.50 9.74
C ASN A 542 1.41 20.81 9.55
N ILE A 543 1.60 20.11 8.44
CA ILE A 543 2.84 19.42 8.08
C ILE A 543 3.44 19.94 6.76
N ASN A 544 3.07 21.17 6.34
CA ASN A 544 3.54 21.81 5.12
C ASN A 544 3.34 20.99 3.84
N SER A 545 2.18 20.34 3.69
CA SER A 545 1.97 19.34 2.66
C SER A 545 0.67 19.52 1.88
N LEU A 546 0.69 19.01 0.66
CA LEU A 546 -0.47 18.84 -0.22
C LEU A 546 -0.60 17.36 -0.55
N ASN A 547 -1.83 16.87 -0.70
CA ASN A 547 -2.10 15.55 -1.26
C ASN A 547 -3.03 15.67 -2.46
N PHE A 548 -2.67 15.00 -3.55
CA PHE A 548 -3.50 14.88 -4.75
C PHE A 548 -3.99 13.45 -4.87
N TYR A 549 -5.31 13.31 -4.95
CA TYR A 549 -5.95 12.02 -5.17
C TYR A 549 -6.41 11.95 -6.63
N ILE A 550 -5.85 11.00 -7.38
CA ILE A 550 -6.01 10.86 -8.83
C ILE A 550 -6.91 9.67 -9.09
N HIS A 551 -8.13 9.96 -9.54
CA HIS A 551 -9.13 8.93 -9.78
C HIS A 551 -8.81 8.09 -11.02
N ASP A 552 -9.09 6.80 -10.95
CA ASP A 552 -9.11 5.83 -12.06
C ASP A 552 -7.81 5.69 -12.88
N ILE A 553 -6.69 6.23 -12.37
CA ILE A 553 -5.40 6.15 -13.07
C ILE A 553 -4.86 4.71 -13.18
N LEU A 554 -5.23 3.85 -12.26
CA LEU A 554 -4.86 2.43 -12.22
C LEU A 554 -6.03 1.51 -12.62
N GLN A 555 -7.14 2.07 -13.11
CA GLN A 555 -8.30 1.34 -13.62
C GLN A 555 -8.84 0.30 -12.61
N ASP A 556 -8.77 -0.99 -12.95
CA ASP A 556 -9.22 -2.10 -12.10
C ASP A 556 -8.17 -2.57 -11.07
N GLY A 557 -7.22 -1.69 -10.72
CA GLY A 557 -6.20 -1.93 -9.72
C GLY A 557 -4.88 -2.46 -10.26
N VAL A 558 -3.95 -2.68 -9.34
CA VAL A 558 -2.54 -3.01 -9.60
C VAL A 558 -2.34 -4.23 -10.50
N SER A 559 -3.16 -5.27 -10.33
CA SER A 559 -2.97 -6.52 -11.08
C SER A 559 -3.59 -6.51 -12.47
N SER A 560 -4.46 -5.55 -12.78
CA SER A 560 -5.21 -5.51 -14.04
C SER A 560 -4.78 -4.40 -15.00
N ASN A 561 -4.24 -3.28 -14.52
CA ASN A 561 -3.86 -2.17 -15.39
C ASN A 561 -2.63 -2.49 -16.27
N ASN A 562 -2.47 -1.74 -17.37
CA ASN A 562 -1.37 -1.90 -18.33
C ASN A 562 -0.28 -0.83 -18.21
N ARG A 563 -0.31 0.01 -17.17
CA ARG A 563 0.73 1.03 -16.96
C ARG A 563 2.06 0.36 -16.61
N LYS A 564 3.17 0.91 -17.09
CA LYS A 564 4.51 0.47 -16.70
C LYS A 564 4.75 0.69 -15.20
N ASP A 565 4.28 1.83 -14.69
CA ASP A 565 4.16 2.13 -13.26
C ASP A 565 2.78 1.69 -12.76
N GLY A 566 2.58 0.40 -12.63
CA GLY A 566 1.27 -0.20 -12.27
C GLY A 566 0.81 0.08 -10.85
N GLN A 567 1.66 0.70 -10.02
CA GLN A 567 1.36 1.07 -8.64
C GLN A 567 1.50 2.57 -8.38
N ALA A 568 1.67 3.39 -9.41
CA ALA A 568 1.88 4.84 -9.32
C ALA A 568 3.04 5.25 -8.36
N LYS A 569 4.02 4.36 -8.15
CA LYS A 569 5.13 4.59 -7.19
C LYS A 569 6.20 5.53 -7.72
N SER A 570 6.30 5.71 -9.04
CA SER A 570 7.24 6.64 -9.66
C SER A 570 6.66 8.02 -9.97
N LEU A 571 5.36 8.22 -9.79
CA LEU A 571 4.67 9.47 -10.14
C LEU A 571 5.25 10.68 -9.40
N GLY A 572 5.61 10.51 -8.13
CA GLY A 572 6.27 11.55 -7.35
C GLY A 572 7.64 11.95 -7.91
N GLU A 573 8.47 10.98 -8.29
CA GLU A 573 9.79 11.25 -8.89
C GLU A 573 9.67 11.85 -10.31
N TYR A 574 8.60 11.51 -11.04
CA TYR A 574 8.28 12.16 -12.31
C TYR A 574 7.99 13.65 -12.11
N LEU A 575 7.19 14.02 -11.10
CA LEU A 575 6.98 15.42 -10.74
C LEU A 575 8.29 16.09 -10.32
N ARG A 576 9.12 15.45 -9.51
CA ARG A 576 10.40 15.98 -9.04
C ARG A 576 11.38 16.28 -10.18
N SER A 577 11.28 15.58 -11.30
CA SER A 577 12.12 15.80 -12.48
C SER A 577 11.72 17.02 -13.32
N LYS A 578 10.62 17.70 -13.00
CA LYS A 578 10.15 18.86 -13.75
C LYS A 578 10.89 20.13 -13.36
N LYS A 579 11.22 20.95 -14.36
CA LYS A 579 11.78 22.27 -14.14
C LYS A 579 10.67 23.28 -13.83
N ILE A 580 10.90 24.09 -12.82
CA ILE A 580 10.00 25.15 -12.39
C ILE A 580 10.77 26.45 -12.15
N LYS A 581 10.10 27.59 -12.25
CA LYS A 581 10.63 28.89 -11.82
C LYS A 581 10.21 29.14 -10.38
N VAL A 582 11.15 29.47 -9.55
CA VAL A 582 10.95 29.71 -8.11
C VAL A 582 11.58 31.03 -7.69
N PRO A 583 10.94 31.79 -6.80
CA PRO A 583 11.54 33.00 -6.23
C PRO A 583 12.79 32.66 -5.41
N LYS A 584 13.81 33.50 -5.49
CA LYS A 584 15.04 33.31 -4.71
C LYS A 584 14.78 33.22 -3.20
N SER A 585 13.74 33.90 -2.71
CA SER A 585 13.36 33.92 -1.29
C SER A 585 13.05 32.56 -0.68
N ILE A 586 12.67 31.54 -1.48
CA ILE A 586 12.36 30.19 -0.97
C ILE A 586 13.51 29.19 -1.13
N ILE A 587 14.62 29.58 -1.78
CA ILE A 587 15.73 28.67 -2.10
C ILE A 587 16.65 28.47 -0.87
N GLY A 588 16.54 29.24 0.20
CA GLY A 588 17.48 29.18 1.32
C GLY A 588 18.91 29.60 0.90
N ASP A 589 19.67 30.16 1.80
CA ASP A 589 21.08 30.50 1.55
C ASP A 589 21.97 29.27 1.39
#